data_140789ff82f1ba6d944ba7bdbf3b9eaf
#
_entry.id   140789ff82f1ba6d944ba7bdbf3b9eaf
#
_cell.length_a   1.000
_cell.length_b   1.000
_cell.length_c   1.000
_cell.angle_alpha   90.00
_cell.angle_beta   90.00
_cell.angle_gamma   90.00
#
_symmetry.space_group_name_H-M   'P 1'
#
loop_
_entity.id
_entity.type
_entity.pdbx_description
1 polymer ?
#
loop_
_entity_poly.entity_id
_entity_poly.type
_entity_poly.pdbx_seq_one_letter_code
_entity_poly.pdbx_strand_id
1 'polypeptide(L)'
;MPNLVLPTRALKVVNTSIELFHRRGFHIVGVDRLVKESEITKATFYNYFHSKERLIEICLMVQKEQLQEKVVAMVEYDHHTSTIDKLKKLYVLHTDVDGLYYLLFKAIFEIKNTYPNAYTTAVRYRTWLINEIYSQFRTLNPDVSFTDAKLFLYMIEGAIIQRLSLGEVDERVLEVFLKSLSVC
;
A
#
# COMPACT_ATOMS: atom_id res chain seq x y z
N MET A 1 -16.54 3.70 -9.04
CA MET A 1 -16.20 2.32 -8.59
C MET A 1 -17.26 1.89 -7.58
N PRO A 2 -17.65 0.62 -7.48
CA PRO A 2 -18.65 0.25 -6.50
C PRO A 2 -18.07 0.50 -5.10
N ASN A 3 -18.65 1.46 -4.37
CA ASN A 3 -18.40 1.62 -2.95
C ASN A 3 -18.69 0.29 -2.27
N LEU A 4 -17.68 -0.33 -1.67
CA LEU A 4 -17.85 -1.55 -0.89
C LEU A 4 -18.64 -1.21 0.38
N VAL A 5 -19.96 -1.20 0.26
CA VAL A 5 -20.86 -0.95 1.40
C VAL A 5 -20.89 -2.22 2.24
N LEU A 6 -20.00 -2.30 3.22
CA LEU A 6 -19.98 -3.39 4.19
C LEU A 6 -20.90 -3.06 5.36
N PRO A 7 -21.68 -4.02 5.89
CA PRO A 7 -22.36 -3.85 7.17
C PRO A 7 -21.35 -3.50 8.28
N THR A 8 -21.77 -2.73 9.28
CA THR A 8 -20.90 -2.27 10.37
C THR A 8 -20.12 -3.41 11.05
N ARG A 9 -20.77 -4.57 11.23
CA ARG A 9 -20.11 -5.76 11.80
C ARG A 9 -19.02 -6.32 10.89
N ALA A 10 -19.25 -6.36 9.57
CA ALA A 10 -18.24 -6.80 8.61
C ALA A 10 -17.07 -5.82 8.56
N LEU A 11 -17.32 -4.52 8.64
CA LEU A 11 -16.27 -3.49 8.70
C LEU A 11 -15.41 -3.63 9.97
N LYS A 12 -16.02 -3.94 11.14
CA LYS A 12 -15.24 -4.25 12.36
C LYS A 12 -14.28 -5.42 12.11
N VAL A 13 -14.74 -6.50 11.47
CA VAL A 13 -13.88 -7.65 11.14
C VAL A 13 -12.75 -7.25 10.21
N VAL A 14 -13.02 -6.46 9.17
CA VAL A 14 -12.00 -5.97 8.23
C VAL A 14 -10.93 -5.16 8.96
N ASN A 15 -11.31 -4.20 9.81
CA ASN A 15 -10.36 -3.37 10.54
C ASN A 15 -9.50 -4.21 11.51
N THR A 16 -10.11 -5.09 12.30
CA THR A 16 -9.39 -6.02 13.17
C THR A 16 -8.43 -6.91 12.38
N SER A 17 -8.84 -7.36 11.19
CA SER A 17 -8.03 -8.22 10.33
C SER A 17 -6.84 -7.47 9.74
N ILE A 18 -7.02 -6.22 9.32
CA ILE A 18 -5.93 -5.35 8.86
C ILE A 18 -4.84 -5.25 9.94
N GLU A 19 -5.22 -4.95 11.18
CA GLU A 19 -4.27 -4.87 12.30
C GLU A 19 -3.55 -6.20 12.57
N LEU A 20 -4.28 -7.31 12.55
CA LEU A 20 -3.71 -8.63 12.78
C LEU A 20 -2.74 -9.03 11.67
N PHE A 21 -3.12 -8.83 10.39
CA PHE A 21 -2.25 -9.13 9.25
C PHE A 21 -1.02 -8.22 9.22
N HIS A 22 -1.20 -6.95 9.57
CA HIS A 22 -0.10 -5.99 9.67
C HIS A 22 0.96 -6.48 10.68
N ARG A 23 0.54 -6.83 11.88
CA ARG A 23 1.45 -7.22 12.97
C ARG A 23 2.03 -8.61 12.82
N ARG A 24 1.28 -9.58 12.28
CA ARG A 24 1.63 -11.02 12.34
C ARG A 24 1.79 -11.70 10.99
N GLY A 25 1.46 -11.01 9.89
CA GLY A 25 1.45 -11.59 8.55
C GLY A 25 0.19 -12.40 8.23
N PHE A 26 0.04 -12.68 6.94
CA PHE A 26 -1.19 -13.31 6.44
C PHE A 26 -1.28 -14.81 6.77
N HIS A 27 -0.16 -15.51 6.85
CA HIS A 27 -0.16 -16.97 7.04
C HIS A 27 -0.46 -17.36 8.50
N ILE A 28 0.13 -16.64 9.45
CA ILE A 28 0.03 -16.95 10.89
C ILE A 28 -1.38 -16.68 11.44
N VAL A 29 -2.08 -15.72 10.88
CA VAL A 29 -3.42 -15.35 11.32
C VAL A 29 -4.47 -16.28 10.71
N GLY A 30 -4.91 -17.28 11.49
CA GLY A 30 -5.99 -18.21 11.12
C GLY A 30 -7.39 -17.64 11.35
N VAL A 31 -8.41 -18.27 10.74
CA VAL A 31 -9.83 -17.88 10.89
C VAL A 31 -10.27 -17.89 12.35
N ASP A 32 -9.80 -18.87 13.15
CA ASP A 32 -10.15 -18.96 14.58
C ASP A 32 -9.73 -17.73 15.36
N ARG A 33 -8.56 -17.18 15.05
CA ARG A 33 -8.09 -15.95 15.64
C ARG A 33 -8.89 -14.74 15.16
N LEU A 34 -9.16 -14.65 13.86
CA LEU A 34 -9.95 -13.56 13.28
C LEU A 34 -11.33 -13.45 13.93
N VAL A 35 -12.04 -14.58 14.07
CA VAL A 35 -13.39 -14.59 14.68
C VAL A 35 -13.35 -14.25 16.17
N LYS A 36 -12.33 -14.74 16.89
CA LYS A 36 -12.13 -14.44 18.31
C LYS A 36 -11.88 -12.95 18.54
N GLU A 37 -10.90 -12.38 17.86
CA GLU A 37 -10.52 -10.96 18.04
C GLU A 37 -11.59 -9.99 17.49
N SER A 38 -12.41 -10.42 16.53
CA SER A 38 -13.54 -9.64 15.99
C SER A 38 -14.85 -9.85 16.76
N GLU A 39 -14.87 -10.76 17.75
CA GLU A 39 -16.06 -11.10 18.57
C GLU A 39 -17.26 -11.56 17.72
N ILE A 40 -17.01 -12.40 16.73
CA ILE A 40 -18.04 -13.01 15.89
C ILE A 40 -17.95 -14.53 15.90
N THR A 41 -18.95 -15.21 15.34
CA THR A 41 -18.91 -16.67 15.15
C THR A 41 -18.27 -17.03 13.80
N LYS A 42 -17.77 -18.27 13.65
CA LYS A 42 -17.31 -18.80 12.37
C LYS A 42 -18.42 -18.72 11.29
N ALA A 43 -19.66 -19.04 11.65
CA ALA A 43 -20.80 -18.94 10.73
C ALA A 43 -20.94 -17.50 10.20
N THR A 44 -20.90 -16.51 11.09
CA THR A 44 -20.94 -15.09 10.71
C THR A 44 -19.78 -14.70 9.79
N PHE A 45 -18.57 -15.18 10.08
CA PHE A 45 -17.40 -14.95 9.24
C PHE A 45 -17.62 -15.46 7.81
N TYR A 46 -18.02 -16.73 7.68
CA TYR A 46 -18.22 -17.32 6.36
C TYR A 46 -19.42 -16.72 5.59
N ASN A 47 -20.44 -16.25 6.31
CA ASN A 47 -21.56 -15.53 5.70
C ASN A 47 -21.11 -14.19 5.08
N TYR A 48 -20.16 -13.47 5.71
CA TYR A 48 -19.66 -12.20 5.17
C TYR A 48 -18.58 -12.37 4.09
N PHE A 49 -17.66 -13.30 4.30
CA PHE A 49 -16.41 -13.32 3.53
C PHE A 49 -16.23 -14.59 2.69
N HIS A 50 -16.99 -15.65 2.95
CA HIS A 50 -16.88 -16.96 2.30
C HIS A 50 -15.53 -17.65 2.47
N SER A 51 -14.42 -16.94 2.49
CA SER A 51 -13.08 -17.47 2.67
C SER A 51 -12.13 -16.46 3.33
N LYS A 52 -11.01 -16.95 3.87
CA LYS A 52 -9.93 -16.09 4.36
C LYS A 52 -9.29 -15.28 3.22
N GLU A 53 -9.13 -15.87 2.02
CA GLU A 53 -8.63 -15.16 0.86
C GLU A 53 -9.48 -13.94 0.51
N ARG A 54 -10.81 -14.11 0.50
CA ARG A 54 -11.73 -13.00 0.21
C ARG A 54 -11.64 -11.89 1.27
N LEU A 55 -11.50 -12.25 2.55
CA LEU A 55 -11.26 -11.26 3.60
C LEU A 55 -9.94 -10.51 3.36
N ILE A 56 -8.84 -11.21 3.05
CA ILE A 56 -7.56 -10.58 2.74
C ILE A 56 -7.71 -9.63 1.55
N GLU A 57 -8.37 -10.07 0.48
CA GLU A 57 -8.63 -9.22 -0.69
C GLU A 57 -9.37 -7.93 -0.31
N ILE A 58 -10.43 -8.02 0.51
CA ILE A 58 -11.18 -6.86 1.00
C ILE A 58 -10.29 -5.95 1.85
N CYS A 59 -9.47 -6.50 2.76
CA CYS A 59 -8.53 -5.71 3.55
C CYS A 59 -7.57 -4.92 2.65
N LEU A 60 -7.00 -5.56 1.64
CA LEU A 60 -6.09 -4.91 0.68
C LEU A 60 -6.82 -3.88 -0.20
N MET A 61 -8.09 -4.13 -0.57
CA MET A 61 -8.90 -3.15 -1.30
C MET A 61 -9.14 -1.89 -0.47
N VAL A 62 -9.50 -2.02 0.81
CA VAL A 62 -9.71 -0.88 1.72
C VAL A 62 -8.43 -0.06 1.86
N GLN A 63 -7.29 -0.72 2.09
CA GLN A 63 -5.99 -0.03 2.20
C GLN A 63 -5.62 0.66 0.88
N LYS A 64 -5.82 -0.01 -0.25
CA LYS A 64 -5.59 0.54 -1.58
C LYS A 64 -6.42 1.80 -1.84
N GLU A 65 -7.72 1.77 -1.55
CA GLU A 65 -8.62 2.91 -1.79
C GLU A 65 -8.20 4.11 -0.93
N GLN A 66 -7.94 3.92 0.35
CA GLN A 66 -7.46 4.99 1.24
C GLN A 66 -6.12 5.58 0.78
N LEU A 67 -5.19 4.75 0.29
CA LEU A 67 -3.93 5.23 -0.27
C LEU A 67 -4.15 6.03 -1.56
N GLN A 68 -4.99 5.53 -2.46
CA GLN A 68 -5.30 6.24 -3.71
C GLN A 68 -5.93 7.60 -3.44
N GLU A 69 -6.88 7.70 -2.49
CA GLU A 69 -7.46 8.98 -2.07
C GLU A 69 -6.39 9.95 -1.56
N LYS A 70 -5.47 9.49 -0.70
CA LYS A 70 -4.38 10.33 -0.17
C LYS A 70 -3.42 10.78 -1.26
N VAL A 71 -3.03 9.89 -2.16
CA VAL A 71 -2.11 10.22 -3.26
C VAL A 71 -2.77 11.20 -4.23
N VAL A 72 -4.01 10.96 -4.64
CA VAL A 72 -4.77 11.86 -5.53
C VAL A 72 -4.93 13.23 -4.89
N ALA A 73 -5.30 13.29 -3.60
CA ALA A 73 -5.40 14.56 -2.89
C ALA A 73 -4.09 15.36 -2.90
N MET A 74 -2.97 14.68 -2.74
CA MET A 74 -1.64 15.27 -2.72
C MET A 74 -1.17 15.70 -4.13
N VAL A 75 -1.45 14.88 -5.14
CA VAL A 75 -0.93 15.06 -6.50
C VAL A 75 -1.82 16.02 -7.31
N GLU A 76 -3.15 15.83 -7.29
CA GLU A 76 -4.08 16.54 -8.15
C GLU A 76 -4.65 17.81 -7.52
N TYR A 77 -4.95 17.78 -6.21
CA TYR A 77 -5.66 18.89 -5.56
C TYR A 77 -4.75 19.87 -4.81
N ASP A 78 -3.51 19.49 -4.50
CA ASP A 78 -2.54 20.40 -3.88
C ASP A 78 -1.78 21.19 -4.97
N HIS A 79 -2.32 22.33 -5.36
CA HIS A 79 -1.71 23.22 -6.37
C HIS A 79 -0.60 24.13 -5.81
N HIS A 80 -0.42 24.20 -4.51
CA HIS A 80 0.57 25.07 -3.86
C HIS A 80 1.90 24.38 -3.56
N THR A 81 1.92 23.06 -3.52
CA THR A 81 3.13 22.28 -3.24
C THR A 81 3.88 21.99 -4.54
N SER A 82 5.22 22.16 -4.52
CA SER A 82 6.07 21.83 -5.67
C SER A 82 6.03 20.33 -5.98
N THR A 83 6.27 19.96 -7.25
CA THR A 83 6.31 18.54 -7.64
C THR A 83 7.36 17.75 -6.86
N ILE A 84 8.51 18.36 -6.57
CA ILE A 84 9.55 17.73 -5.71
C ILE A 84 9.02 17.44 -4.31
N ASP A 85 8.30 18.39 -3.70
CA ASP A 85 7.76 18.18 -2.35
C ASP A 85 6.59 17.18 -2.36
N LYS A 86 5.80 17.11 -3.43
CA LYS A 86 4.81 16.05 -3.63
C LYS A 86 5.46 14.67 -3.67
N LEU A 87 6.56 14.52 -4.40
CA LEU A 87 7.33 13.27 -4.46
C LEU A 87 7.93 12.89 -3.10
N LYS A 88 8.44 13.86 -2.33
CA LYS A 88 8.89 13.63 -0.95
C LYS A 88 7.75 13.16 -0.05
N LYS A 89 6.59 13.82 -0.09
CA LYS A 89 5.39 13.41 0.66
C LYS A 89 4.94 12.00 0.27
N LEU A 90 4.97 11.68 -1.03
CA LEU A 90 4.62 10.36 -1.55
C LEU A 90 5.61 9.29 -1.03
N TYR A 91 6.91 9.59 -1.04
CA TYR A 91 7.92 8.70 -0.48
C TYR A 91 7.67 8.44 1.01
N VAL A 92 7.47 9.48 1.82
CA VAL A 92 7.20 9.35 3.26
C VAL A 92 5.93 8.53 3.51
N LEU A 93 4.84 8.80 2.77
CA LEU A 93 3.58 8.06 2.88
C LEU A 93 3.77 6.54 2.66
N HIS A 94 4.65 6.16 1.73
CA HIS A 94 4.82 4.75 1.33
C HIS A 94 5.96 4.05 2.09
N THR A 95 6.86 4.77 2.73
CA THR A 95 7.94 4.18 3.54
C THR A 95 7.58 4.02 5.00
N ASP A 96 6.41 4.48 5.42
CA ASP A 96 5.89 4.30 6.78
C ASP A 96 5.50 2.83 6.99
N VAL A 97 6.23 2.14 7.87
CA VAL A 97 6.00 0.72 8.20
C VAL A 97 4.77 0.49 9.07
N ASP A 98 4.25 1.53 9.70
CA ASP A 98 2.98 1.52 10.43
C ASP A 98 1.82 2.06 9.56
N GLY A 99 2.15 2.51 8.35
CA GLY A 99 1.23 3.13 7.41
C GLY A 99 0.45 2.14 6.53
N LEU A 100 -0.42 2.73 5.71
CA LEU A 100 -1.35 1.98 4.85
C LEU A 100 -0.66 1.11 3.79
N TYR A 101 0.49 1.54 3.26
CA TYR A 101 1.17 0.82 2.19
C TYR A 101 1.82 -0.46 2.66
N TYR A 102 2.23 -0.54 3.92
CA TYR A 102 2.97 -1.68 4.43
C TYR A 102 2.23 -3.01 4.27
N LEU A 103 0.91 -3.04 4.45
CA LEU A 103 0.14 -4.27 4.25
C LEU A 103 0.13 -4.71 2.78
N LEU A 104 0.02 -3.78 1.82
CA LEU A 104 0.12 -4.07 0.38
C LEU A 104 1.54 -4.54 0.01
N PHE A 105 2.56 -3.91 0.57
CA PHE A 105 3.95 -4.32 0.41
C PHE A 105 4.16 -5.77 0.90
N LYS A 106 3.72 -6.10 2.12
CA LYS A 106 3.78 -7.48 2.65
C LYS A 106 3.09 -8.49 1.74
N ALA A 107 1.94 -8.14 1.19
CA ALA A 107 1.18 -9.03 0.32
C ALA A 107 2.00 -9.46 -0.92
N ILE A 108 2.85 -8.57 -1.47
CA ILE A 108 3.71 -8.90 -2.62
C ILE A 108 4.63 -10.08 -2.32
N PHE A 109 5.14 -10.20 -1.11
CA PHE A 109 6.11 -11.25 -0.74
C PHE A 109 5.43 -12.49 -0.13
N GLU A 110 4.35 -12.30 0.63
CA GLU A 110 3.81 -13.39 1.43
C GLU A 110 2.75 -14.24 0.70
N ILE A 111 1.90 -13.65 -0.17
CA ILE A 111 0.65 -14.31 -0.55
C ILE A 111 0.51 -14.71 -2.01
N LYS A 112 1.52 -14.46 -2.85
CA LYS A 112 1.47 -14.70 -4.29
C LYS A 112 0.92 -16.09 -4.66
N ASN A 113 1.42 -17.14 -4.02
CA ASN A 113 1.09 -18.52 -4.35
C ASN A 113 -0.10 -19.07 -3.54
N THR A 114 -0.43 -18.43 -2.40
CA THR A 114 -1.46 -18.95 -1.47
C THR A 114 -2.81 -18.26 -1.67
N TYR A 115 -2.80 -16.96 -1.99
CA TYR A 115 -3.99 -16.11 -2.14
C TYR A 115 -3.88 -15.24 -3.40
N PRO A 116 -3.94 -15.84 -4.61
CA PRO A 116 -3.63 -15.15 -5.86
C PRO A 116 -4.60 -14.00 -6.19
N ASN A 117 -5.87 -14.10 -5.81
CA ASN A 117 -6.84 -13.02 -6.03
C ASN A 117 -6.51 -11.79 -5.17
N ALA A 118 -6.21 -12.02 -3.90
CA ALA A 118 -5.78 -10.95 -2.99
C ALA A 118 -4.44 -10.35 -3.44
N TYR A 119 -3.47 -11.16 -3.86
CA TYR A 119 -2.19 -10.71 -4.43
C TYR A 119 -2.39 -9.75 -5.60
N THR A 120 -3.33 -10.05 -6.50
CA THR A 120 -3.63 -9.20 -7.65
C THR A 120 -4.03 -7.77 -7.24
N THR A 121 -4.67 -7.58 -6.09
CA THR A 121 -5.01 -6.25 -5.57
C THR A 121 -3.77 -5.44 -5.23
N ALA A 122 -2.76 -6.05 -4.60
CA ALA A 122 -1.50 -5.39 -4.28
C ALA A 122 -0.70 -5.04 -5.56
N VAL A 123 -0.66 -5.96 -6.54
CA VAL A 123 0.00 -5.71 -7.84
C VAL A 123 -0.66 -4.56 -8.60
N ARG A 124 -1.99 -4.50 -8.61
CA ARG A 124 -2.74 -3.41 -9.27
C ARG A 124 -2.43 -2.06 -8.63
N TYR A 125 -2.31 -2.01 -7.30
CA TYR A 125 -1.89 -0.78 -6.64
C TYR A 125 -0.48 -0.34 -7.05
N ARG A 126 0.51 -1.26 -7.05
CA ARG A 126 1.88 -0.95 -7.49
C ARG A 126 1.94 -0.42 -8.92
N THR A 127 1.18 -1.04 -9.84
CA THR A 127 1.11 -0.59 -11.23
C THR A 127 0.51 0.82 -11.33
N TRP A 128 -0.55 1.08 -10.60
CA TRP A 128 -1.17 2.40 -10.53
C TRP A 128 -0.20 3.44 -9.96
N LEU A 129 0.46 3.14 -8.85
CA LEU A 129 1.43 4.03 -8.19
C LEU A 129 2.59 4.40 -9.12
N ILE A 130 3.14 3.45 -9.89
CA ILE A 130 4.19 3.72 -10.88
C ILE A 130 3.69 4.73 -11.92
N ASN A 131 2.45 4.62 -12.39
CA ASN A 131 1.88 5.56 -13.35
C ASN A 131 1.74 6.98 -12.76
N GLU A 132 1.31 7.09 -11.49
CA GLU A 132 1.23 8.38 -10.79
C GLU A 132 2.62 9.01 -10.63
N ILE A 133 3.62 8.24 -10.19
CA ILE A 133 5.01 8.69 -10.09
C ILE A 133 5.52 9.16 -11.45
N TYR A 134 5.29 8.38 -12.50
CA TYR A 134 5.71 8.74 -13.86
C TYR A 134 5.06 10.04 -14.33
N SER A 135 3.78 10.23 -14.06
CA SER A 135 3.08 11.49 -14.37
C SER A 135 3.76 12.69 -13.69
N GLN A 136 4.10 12.56 -12.40
CA GLN A 136 4.79 13.62 -11.66
C GLN A 136 6.21 13.87 -12.21
N PHE A 137 6.95 12.83 -12.55
CA PHE A 137 8.29 12.99 -13.14
C PHE A 137 8.25 13.75 -14.47
N ARG A 138 7.26 13.46 -15.32
CA ARG A 138 7.07 14.15 -16.59
C ARG A 138 6.78 15.65 -16.44
N THR A 139 6.28 16.11 -15.31
CA THR A 139 6.12 17.55 -15.03
C THR A 139 7.44 18.23 -14.69
N LEU A 140 8.45 17.48 -14.22
CA LEU A 140 9.78 17.99 -13.88
C LEU A 140 10.72 17.94 -15.11
N ASN A 141 10.70 16.82 -15.81
CA ASN A 141 11.55 16.57 -16.96
C ASN A 141 10.78 15.71 -17.99
N PRO A 142 10.50 16.24 -19.19
CA PRO A 142 9.79 15.50 -20.25
C PRO A 142 10.52 14.24 -20.75
N ASP A 143 11.85 14.17 -20.58
CA ASP A 143 12.70 13.10 -21.10
C ASP A 143 12.83 11.90 -20.15
N VAL A 144 12.19 11.95 -18.96
CA VAL A 144 12.19 10.82 -18.03
C VAL A 144 11.55 9.58 -18.64
N SER A 145 12.11 8.44 -18.30
CA SER A 145 11.60 7.14 -18.71
C SER A 145 10.63 6.54 -17.68
N PHE A 146 9.81 5.60 -18.12
CA PHE A 146 8.99 4.81 -17.21
C PHE A 146 9.82 3.97 -16.25
N THR A 147 11.08 3.69 -16.61
CA THR A 147 12.05 2.99 -15.76
C THR A 147 12.44 3.82 -14.54
N ASP A 148 12.54 5.14 -14.67
CA ASP A 148 12.84 6.03 -13.53
C ASP A 148 11.74 5.98 -12.46
N ALA A 149 10.48 5.93 -12.90
CA ALA A 149 9.35 5.75 -12.00
C ALA A 149 9.39 4.38 -11.27
N LYS A 150 9.83 3.32 -11.95
CA LYS A 150 10.06 2.02 -11.32
C LYS A 150 11.20 2.07 -10.31
N LEU A 151 12.30 2.77 -10.63
CA LEU A 151 13.41 2.95 -9.70
C LEU A 151 12.97 3.66 -8.43
N PHE A 152 12.11 4.68 -8.54
CA PHE A 152 11.56 5.35 -7.37
C PHE A 152 10.72 4.41 -6.51
N LEU A 153 9.88 3.54 -7.10
CA LEU A 153 9.17 2.52 -6.34
C LEU A 153 10.13 1.54 -5.67
N TYR A 154 11.21 1.11 -6.36
CA TYR A 154 12.21 0.22 -5.75
C TYR A 154 12.95 0.90 -4.59
N MET A 155 13.19 2.22 -4.66
CA MET A 155 13.71 2.99 -3.53
C MET A 155 12.75 2.98 -2.34
N ILE A 156 11.45 3.18 -2.55
CA ILE A 156 10.43 3.09 -1.49
C ILE A 156 10.49 1.70 -0.83
N GLU A 157 10.47 0.64 -1.64
CA GLU A 157 10.46 -0.74 -1.13
C GLU A 157 11.78 -1.09 -0.43
N GLY A 158 12.91 -0.62 -0.97
CA GLY A 158 14.22 -0.74 -0.33
C GLY A 158 14.29 0.00 1.01
N ALA A 159 13.71 1.19 1.11
CA ALA A 159 13.63 1.94 2.37
C ALA A 159 12.79 1.22 3.45
N ILE A 160 11.67 0.57 3.05
CA ILE A 160 10.90 -0.27 3.97
C ILE A 160 11.76 -1.41 4.50
N ILE A 161 12.46 -2.14 3.62
CA ILE A 161 13.33 -3.26 4.00
C ILE A 161 14.44 -2.76 4.95
N GLN A 162 15.07 -1.63 4.64
CA GLN A 162 16.12 -1.06 5.47
C GLN A 162 15.58 -0.66 6.86
N ARG A 163 14.42 -0.03 6.93
CA ARG A 163 13.76 0.35 8.19
C ARG A 163 13.42 -0.87 9.06
N LEU A 164 12.94 -1.95 8.44
CA LEU A 164 12.63 -3.20 9.15
C LEU A 164 13.88 -3.94 9.64
N SER A 165 15.02 -3.82 8.94
CA SER A 165 16.25 -4.54 9.27
C SER A 165 17.18 -3.75 10.17
N LEU A 166 17.33 -2.44 9.94
CA LEU A 166 18.31 -1.56 10.61
C LEU A 166 17.67 -0.52 11.55
N GLY A 167 16.33 -0.34 11.48
CA GLY A 167 15.60 0.65 12.26
C GLY A 167 15.64 2.08 11.71
N GLU A 168 16.48 2.38 10.75
CA GLU A 168 16.64 3.70 10.14
C GLU A 168 16.83 3.65 8.63
N VAL A 169 16.61 4.77 7.96
CA VAL A 169 16.77 4.93 6.51
C VAL A 169 17.66 6.13 6.22
N ASP A 170 18.59 6.00 5.29
CA ASP A 170 19.39 7.13 4.81
C ASP A 170 18.55 8.02 3.87
N GLU A 171 18.02 9.12 4.39
CA GLU A 171 17.20 10.07 3.64
C GLU A 171 17.96 10.76 2.49
N ARG A 172 19.32 10.77 2.53
CA ARG A 172 20.15 11.35 1.47
C ARG A 172 19.97 10.63 0.13
N VAL A 173 19.61 9.34 0.16
CA VAL A 173 19.33 8.55 -1.06
C VAL A 173 18.19 9.19 -1.86
N LEU A 174 17.11 9.59 -1.19
CA LEU A 174 16.00 10.29 -1.83
C LEU A 174 16.43 11.64 -2.42
N GLU A 175 17.21 12.41 -1.67
CA GLU A 175 17.67 13.73 -2.13
C GLU A 175 18.57 13.63 -3.36
N VAL A 176 19.50 12.67 -3.38
CA VAL A 176 20.39 12.42 -4.54
C VAL A 176 19.56 12.04 -5.76
N PHE A 177 18.59 11.14 -5.59
CA PHE A 177 17.72 10.72 -6.69
C PHE A 177 16.90 11.89 -7.24
N LEU A 178 16.24 12.67 -6.39
CA LEU A 178 15.42 13.81 -6.82
C LEU A 178 16.25 14.90 -7.52
N LYS A 179 17.50 15.14 -7.08
CA LYS A 179 18.43 16.04 -7.77
C LYS A 179 18.76 15.56 -9.19
N SER A 180 18.95 14.25 -9.38
CA SER A 180 19.24 13.70 -10.72
C SER A 180 18.11 13.89 -11.73
N LEU A 181 16.86 13.96 -11.27
CA LEU A 181 15.71 14.23 -12.14
C LEU A 181 15.60 15.69 -12.58
N SER A 182 16.21 16.61 -11.84
CA SER A 182 16.12 18.06 -12.08
C SER A 182 17.28 18.62 -12.92
N VAL A 183 18.28 17.77 -13.24
CA VAL A 183 19.48 18.17 -14.00
C VAL A 183 19.31 17.69 -15.45
N CYS A 184 18.62 18.51 -16.25
CA CYS A 184 18.72 18.54 -17.71
C CYS A 184 18.48 19.95 -18.22
#